data_499829f0db6dbb544d240d358766b578
#
_entry.id   499829f0db6dbb544d240d358766b578
#
_cell.length_a   1.000
_cell.length_b   1.000
_cell.length_c   1.000
_cell.angle_alpha   90.00
_cell.angle_beta   90.00
_cell.angle_gamma   90.00
#
_symmetry.space_group_name_H-M   'P 1'
#
loop_
_entity.id
_entity.type
_entity.pdbx_description
1 polymer ?
#
loop_
_entity_poly.entity_id
_entity_poly.type
_entity_poly.pdbx_seq_one_letter_code
_entity_poly.pdbx_strand_id
1 'polypeptide(L)'
;MAQKPLVLDDEFLSKHGSSGNATLAIFDLDRTLVSGSSLLPFASELASAGLLERRTVARAAISNARYRRRGASDGRVDSVRRGVADLAVGREYAPIAQVAIEVGARLVAEMSPAARMLVDRHLLAGDFCVVLSASPQELVDSVVHALGAHRGVGTRAQIVEGRLTGLLDGPFCYGEGKLERLRTELGAVPLDTAWAYADSMSDLPVLAAVGWPIVVNPDRRLQRIARARQWPVLNF
;
A
#
# COMPACT_ATOMS: atom_id res chain seq x y z
N MET A 1 -11.03 23.14 19.53
CA MET A 1 -9.62 23.12 19.92
C MET A 1 -8.85 22.42 18.82
N ALA A 2 -7.84 23.07 18.22
CA ALA A 2 -6.98 22.42 17.24
C ALA A 2 -6.13 21.38 17.99
N GLN A 3 -6.21 20.11 17.56
CA GLN A 3 -5.35 19.04 18.09
C GLN A 3 -3.90 19.39 17.73
N LYS A 4 -3.04 19.43 18.75
CA LYS A 4 -1.60 19.63 18.55
C LYS A 4 -1.12 18.52 17.61
N PRO A 5 -0.31 18.81 16.56
CA PRO A 5 0.20 17.76 15.71
C PRO A 5 0.95 16.74 16.57
N LEU A 6 0.63 15.47 16.41
CA LEU A 6 1.33 14.38 17.07
C LEU A 6 2.75 14.34 16.46
N VAL A 7 3.75 14.62 17.28
CA VAL A 7 5.13 14.39 16.90
C VAL A 7 5.41 12.93 17.22
N LEU A 8 5.60 12.10 16.20
CA LEU A 8 6.15 10.76 16.38
C LEU A 8 7.65 10.91 16.65
N ASP A 9 7.96 11.38 17.84
CA ASP A 9 9.33 11.41 18.34
C ASP A 9 9.71 10.05 18.96
N ASP A 10 10.98 9.90 19.27
CA ASP A 10 11.50 8.67 19.86
C ASP A 10 10.84 8.39 21.23
N GLU A 11 10.36 9.43 21.92
CA GLU A 11 9.63 9.30 23.17
C GLU A 11 8.25 8.67 22.98
N PHE A 12 7.51 9.06 21.93
CA PHE A 12 6.20 8.46 21.63
C PHE A 12 6.35 7.00 21.21
N LEU A 13 7.30 6.68 20.33
CA LEU A 13 7.55 5.31 19.88
C LEU A 13 8.10 4.42 21.02
N SER A 14 8.99 4.95 21.88
CA SER A 14 9.51 4.21 23.02
C SER A 14 8.48 3.98 24.12
N LYS A 15 7.54 4.90 24.29
CA LYS A 15 6.46 4.82 25.30
C LYS A 15 5.32 3.88 24.87
N HIS A 16 5.13 3.68 23.57
CA HIS A 16 4.03 2.90 23.00
C HIS A 16 4.54 1.71 22.17
N GLY A 17 5.83 1.70 21.81
CA GLY A 17 6.53 0.52 21.30
C GLY A 17 6.75 -0.47 22.44
N SER A 18 6.60 -1.74 22.17
CA SER A 18 6.75 -2.77 23.18
C SER A 18 8.16 -2.75 23.78
N SER A 19 8.22 -2.83 25.08
CA SER A 19 9.44 -2.99 25.88
C SER A 19 10.20 -4.25 25.43
N GLY A 20 11.09 -4.10 24.46
CA GLY A 20 12.12 -5.10 24.12
C GLY A 20 11.73 -6.23 23.18
N ASN A 21 10.49 -6.33 22.69
CA ASN A 21 10.08 -7.31 21.67
C ASN A 21 9.75 -6.61 20.35
N ALA A 22 10.32 -7.12 19.24
CA ALA A 22 9.97 -6.69 17.90
C ALA A 22 8.45 -6.78 17.66
N THR A 23 7.85 -5.69 17.15
CA THR A 23 6.44 -5.63 16.82
C THR A 23 6.22 -5.63 15.32
N LEU A 24 4.97 -5.70 14.87
CA LEU A 24 4.60 -5.61 13.47
C LEU A 24 4.29 -4.14 13.13
N ALA A 25 4.92 -3.60 12.09
CA ALA A 25 4.61 -2.30 11.53
C ALA A 25 4.11 -2.46 10.09
N ILE A 26 2.88 -2.06 9.83
CA ILE A 26 2.18 -2.22 8.56
C ILE A 26 2.05 -0.84 7.90
N PHE A 27 2.51 -0.71 6.67
CA PHE A 27 2.48 0.54 5.91
C PHE A 27 1.66 0.35 4.63
N ASP A 28 0.62 1.14 4.44
CA ASP A 28 0.05 1.31 3.11
C ASP A 28 1.05 2.06 2.21
N LEU A 29 0.94 1.89 0.90
CA LEU A 29 1.89 2.46 -0.06
C LEU A 29 1.41 3.79 -0.62
N ASP A 30 0.28 3.79 -1.32
CA ASP A 30 -0.20 4.93 -2.11
C ASP A 30 -0.69 6.08 -1.22
N ARG A 31 -0.11 7.29 -1.33
CA ARG A 31 -0.40 8.47 -0.50
C ARG A 31 -0.06 8.33 1.00
N THR A 32 0.49 7.19 1.37
CA THR A 32 1.03 6.92 2.71
C THR A 32 2.56 7.00 2.67
N LEU A 33 3.21 6.08 1.97
CA LEU A 33 4.67 6.11 1.78
C LEU A 33 5.08 6.90 0.54
N VAL A 34 4.31 6.83 -0.55
CA VAL A 34 4.54 7.61 -1.78
C VAL A 34 3.47 8.68 -1.94
N SER A 35 3.82 9.83 -2.50
CA SER A 35 2.94 11.01 -2.60
C SER A 35 1.75 10.86 -3.56
N GLY A 36 1.70 9.80 -4.33
CA GLY A 36 0.67 9.55 -5.37
C GLY A 36 0.24 8.11 -5.45
N SER A 37 -0.15 7.70 -6.65
CA SER A 37 -0.46 6.30 -6.96
C SER A 37 0.77 5.63 -7.57
N SER A 38 1.21 4.52 -7.01
CA SER A 38 2.28 3.67 -7.52
C SER A 38 1.91 2.99 -8.84
N LEU A 39 0.62 2.78 -9.09
CA LEU A 39 0.12 2.15 -10.31
C LEU A 39 0.31 3.02 -11.55
N LEU A 40 0.26 4.36 -11.45
CA LEU A 40 0.39 5.24 -12.62
C LEU A 40 1.80 5.22 -13.23
N PRO A 41 2.90 5.41 -12.47
CA PRO A 41 4.24 5.28 -13.00
C PRO A 41 4.51 3.84 -13.50
N PHE A 42 3.99 2.82 -12.83
CA PHE A 42 4.13 1.44 -13.28
C PHE A 42 3.43 1.20 -14.63
N ALA A 43 2.18 1.62 -14.78
CA ALA A 43 1.46 1.51 -16.05
C ALA A 43 2.12 2.31 -17.20
N SER A 44 2.67 3.49 -16.88
CA SER A 44 3.41 4.32 -17.85
C SER A 44 4.67 3.61 -18.33
N GLU A 45 5.43 2.99 -17.42
CA GLU A 45 6.66 2.28 -17.78
C GLU A 45 6.37 1.01 -18.58
N LEU A 46 5.32 0.25 -18.20
CA LEU A 46 4.84 -0.87 -19.00
C LEU A 46 4.48 -0.46 -20.45
N ALA A 47 3.86 0.72 -20.60
CA ALA A 47 3.54 1.23 -21.93
C ALA A 47 4.79 1.69 -22.71
N SER A 48 5.79 2.23 -22.04
CA SER A 48 7.08 2.60 -22.63
C SER A 48 7.85 1.36 -23.11
N ALA A 49 7.77 0.28 -22.35
CA ALA A 49 8.33 -1.02 -22.71
C ALA A 49 7.51 -1.81 -23.75
N GLY A 50 6.39 -1.25 -24.25
CA GLY A 50 5.51 -1.95 -25.20
C GLY A 50 4.65 -3.07 -24.61
N LEU A 51 4.67 -3.22 -23.28
CA LEU A 51 3.93 -4.25 -22.54
C LEU A 51 2.47 -3.84 -22.25
N LEU A 52 2.13 -2.57 -22.42
CA LEU A 52 0.79 -2.03 -22.24
C LEU A 52 0.48 -0.99 -23.31
N GLU A 53 -0.78 -0.88 -23.75
CA GLU A 53 -1.17 0.14 -24.69
C GLU A 53 -1.27 1.51 -24.02
N ARG A 54 -0.72 2.57 -24.65
CA ARG A 54 -0.75 3.95 -24.14
C ARG A 54 -2.16 4.46 -23.84
N ARG A 55 -3.17 4.05 -24.66
CA ARG A 55 -4.58 4.39 -24.42
C ARG A 55 -5.12 3.85 -23.08
N THR A 56 -4.60 2.72 -22.63
CA THR A 56 -4.94 2.11 -21.35
C THR A 56 -4.41 2.95 -20.19
N VAL A 57 -3.15 3.42 -20.28
CA VAL A 57 -2.58 4.34 -19.29
C VAL A 57 -3.39 5.64 -19.21
N ALA A 58 -3.77 6.21 -20.35
CA ALA A 58 -4.59 7.42 -20.39
C ALA A 58 -5.96 7.22 -19.70
N ARG A 59 -6.62 6.07 -19.93
CA ARG A 59 -7.88 5.72 -19.24
C ARG A 59 -7.69 5.55 -17.73
N ALA A 60 -6.62 4.88 -17.31
CA ALA A 60 -6.28 4.70 -15.90
C ALA A 60 -6.01 6.04 -15.21
N ALA A 61 -5.27 6.95 -15.85
CA ALA A 61 -5.00 8.29 -15.33
C ALA A 61 -6.29 9.12 -15.16
N ILE A 62 -7.20 9.09 -16.16
CA ILE A 62 -8.50 9.77 -16.07
C ILE A 62 -9.35 9.17 -14.94
N SER A 63 -9.39 7.83 -14.83
CA SER A 63 -10.11 7.14 -13.76
C SER A 63 -9.58 7.53 -12.38
N ASN A 64 -8.27 7.57 -12.21
CA ASN A 64 -7.61 7.99 -10.97
C ASN A 64 -7.90 9.46 -10.62
N ALA A 65 -7.86 10.37 -11.61
CA ALA A 65 -8.22 11.77 -11.40
C ALA A 65 -9.68 11.95 -10.96
N ARG A 66 -10.60 11.15 -11.52
CA ARG A 66 -12.03 11.13 -11.12
C ARG A 66 -12.23 10.52 -9.73
N TYR A 67 -11.46 9.48 -9.39
CA TYR A 67 -11.42 8.89 -8.05
C TYR A 67 -11.03 9.93 -6.99
N ARG A 68 -9.97 10.71 -7.23
CA ARG A 68 -9.52 11.77 -6.33
C ARG A 68 -10.57 12.84 -6.05
N ARG A 69 -11.45 13.13 -7.03
CA ARG A 69 -12.49 14.17 -6.90
C ARG A 69 -13.78 13.69 -6.23
N ARG A 70 -14.16 12.41 -6.37
CA ARG A 70 -15.49 11.89 -6.00
C ARG A 70 -15.48 10.80 -4.92
N GLY A 71 -14.31 10.30 -4.50
CA GLY A 71 -14.18 9.18 -3.58
C GLY A 71 -14.46 7.82 -4.24
N ALA A 72 -14.08 6.74 -3.54
CA ALA A 72 -14.31 5.38 -3.99
C ALA A 72 -15.76 4.97 -3.86
N SER A 73 -16.30 4.28 -4.89
CA SER A 73 -17.45 3.39 -4.75
C SER A 73 -16.97 1.97 -5.10
N ASP A 74 -17.44 0.95 -4.37
CA ASP A 74 -17.01 -0.44 -4.49
C ASP A 74 -17.14 -0.99 -5.93
N GLY A 75 -18.20 -0.64 -6.66
CA GLY A 75 -18.38 -1.03 -8.06
C GLY A 75 -17.35 -0.45 -9.04
N ARG A 76 -16.62 0.60 -8.64
CA ARG A 76 -15.59 1.21 -9.48
C ARG A 76 -14.23 0.57 -9.27
N VAL A 77 -13.94 0.11 -8.06
CA VAL A 77 -12.75 -0.70 -7.74
C VAL A 77 -12.80 -2.01 -8.53
N ASP A 78 -13.96 -2.66 -8.58
CA ASP A 78 -14.19 -3.88 -9.37
C ASP A 78 -14.05 -3.64 -10.88
N SER A 79 -14.40 -2.46 -11.39
CA SER A 79 -14.23 -2.14 -12.81
C SER A 79 -12.76 -1.89 -13.17
N VAL A 80 -11.97 -1.27 -12.29
CA VAL A 80 -10.52 -1.10 -12.48
C VAL A 80 -9.82 -2.44 -12.40
N ARG A 81 -10.17 -3.27 -11.42
CA ARG A 81 -9.67 -4.65 -11.27
C ARG A 81 -9.87 -5.47 -12.53
N ARG A 82 -11.10 -5.51 -13.07
CA ARG A 82 -11.42 -6.23 -14.30
C ARG A 82 -10.67 -5.67 -15.50
N GLY A 83 -10.63 -4.36 -15.66
CA GLY A 83 -9.95 -3.73 -16.79
C GLY A 83 -8.44 -3.99 -16.81
N VAL A 84 -7.77 -4.06 -15.65
CA VAL A 84 -6.35 -4.42 -15.55
C VAL A 84 -6.16 -5.92 -15.81
N ALA A 85 -7.04 -6.76 -15.29
CA ALA A 85 -7.00 -8.20 -15.50
C ALA A 85 -7.15 -8.56 -16.98
N ASP A 86 -8.16 -8.00 -17.67
CA ASP A 86 -8.44 -8.27 -19.10
C ASP A 86 -7.26 -7.87 -20.01
N LEU A 87 -6.51 -6.83 -19.63
CA LEU A 87 -5.35 -6.36 -20.39
C LEU A 87 -4.09 -7.20 -20.18
N ALA A 88 -4.06 -7.98 -19.11
CA ALA A 88 -2.92 -8.80 -18.74
C ALA A 88 -2.97 -10.22 -19.33
N VAL A 89 -4.14 -10.70 -19.78
CA VAL A 89 -4.34 -12.08 -20.27
C VAL A 89 -3.33 -12.47 -21.34
N GLY A 90 -2.66 -13.59 -21.12
CA GLY A 90 -1.71 -14.20 -22.06
C GLY A 90 -0.34 -13.52 -22.13
N ARG A 91 -0.13 -12.42 -21.43
CA ARG A 91 1.17 -11.72 -21.42
C ARG A 91 2.19 -12.49 -20.57
N GLU A 92 3.44 -12.42 -21.00
CA GLU A 92 4.57 -12.96 -20.24
C GLU A 92 4.76 -12.17 -18.94
N TYR A 93 4.92 -12.88 -17.83
CA TYR A 93 5.08 -12.27 -16.52
C TYR A 93 6.47 -11.65 -16.31
N ALA A 94 7.54 -12.33 -16.77
CA ALA A 94 8.91 -11.92 -16.49
C ALA A 94 9.25 -10.47 -16.93
N PRO A 95 8.87 -9.98 -18.13
CA PRO A 95 9.10 -8.60 -18.50
C PRO A 95 8.34 -7.60 -17.62
N ILE A 96 7.13 -7.95 -17.14
CA ILE A 96 6.34 -7.10 -16.25
C ILE A 96 7.01 -7.00 -14.88
N ALA A 97 7.51 -8.12 -14.34
CA ALA A 97 8.26 -8.14 -13.08
C ALA A 97 9.55 -7.33 -13.17
N GLN A 98 10.24 -7.35 -14.33
CA GLN A 98 11.44 -6.54 -14.53
C GLN A 98 11.12 -5.03 -14.47
N VAL A 99 10.06 -4.57 -15.10
CA VAL A 99 9.61 -3.17 -15.02
C VAL A 99 9.24 -2.80 -13.60
N ALA A 100 8.65 -3.72 -12.83
CA ALA A 100 8.30 -3.48 -11.44
C ALA A 100 9.54 -3.20 -10.57
N ILE A 101 10.67 -3.86 -10.82
CA ILE A 101 11.93 -3.63 -10.10
C ILE A 101 12.40 -2.20 -10.27
N GLU A 102 12.43 -1.70 -11.49
CA GLU A 102 12.89 -0.35 -11.81
C GLU A 102 11.96 0.72 -11.22
N VAL A 103 10.63 0.51 -11.35
CA VAL A 103 9.64 1.43 -10.82
C VAL A 103 9.65 1.44 -9.29
N GLY A 104 9.75 0.28 -8.63
CA GLY A 104 9.80 0.19 -7.18
C GLY A 104 11.00 0.93 -6.59
N ALA A 105 12.19 0.76 -7.17
CA ALA A 105 13.39 1.49 -6.76
C ALA A 105 13.22 3.01 -6.93
N ARG A 106 12.64 3.46 -8.04
CA ARG A 106 12.36 4.88 -8.29
C ARG A 106 11.35 5.46 -7.29
N LEU A 107 10.26 4.73 -7.00
CA LEU A 107 9.26 5.16 -6.01
C LEU A 107 9.89 5.39 -4.64
N VAL A 108 10.79 4.51 -4.21
CA VAL A 108 11.49 4.65 -2.94
C VAL A 108 12.47 5.83 -2.96
N ALA A 109 13.20 6.04 -4.06
CA ALA A 109 14.09 7.19 -4.22
C ALA A 109 13.35 8.54 -4.20
N GLU A 110 12.09 8.56 -4.62
CA GLU A 110 11.22 9.75 -4.67
C GLU A 110 10.36 9.93 -3.41
N MET A 111 10.48 9.05 -2.41
CA MET A 111 9.76 9.21 -1.14
C MET A 111 10.14 10.49 -0.41
N SER A 112 9.15 11.07 0.29
CA SER A 112 9.45 12.20 1.18
C SER A 112 10.40 11.77 2.31
N PRO A 113 11.30 12.67 2.77
CA PRO A 113 12.16 12.36 3.92
C PRO A 113 11.37 11.90 5.16
N ALA A 114 10.18 12.46 5.38
CA ALA A 114 9.33 12.09 6.52
C ALA A 114 8.78 10.65 6.40
N ALA A 115 8.33 10.24 5.19
CA ALA A 115 7.88 8.87 4.96
C ALA A 115 9.04 7.87 5.09
N ARG A 116 10.21 8.21 4.57
CA ARG A 116 11.42 7.38 4.71
C ARG A 116 11.82 7.23 6.18
N MET A 117 11.88 8.33 6.92
CA MET A 117 12.24 8.32 8.33
C MET A 117 11.24 7.51 9.18
N LEU A 118 9.94 7.51 8.81
CA LEU A 118 8.92 6.70 9.47
C LEU A 118 9.24 5.20 9.38
N VAL A 119 9.59 4.71 8.19
CA VAL A 119 9.96 3.30 7.97
C VAL A 119 11.29 2.99 8.67
N ASP A 120 12.30 3.85 8.52
CA ASP A 120 13.63 3.65 9.10
C ASP A 120 13.57 3.54 10.63
N ARG A 121 12.72 4.30 11.31
CA ARG A 121 12.52 4.21 12.76
C ARG A 121 12.04 2.82 13.20
N HIS A 122 11.07 2.24 12.51
CA HIS A 122 10.59 0.89 12.80
C HIS A 122 11.67 -0.16 12.51
N LEU A 123 12.40 -0.01 11.38
CA LEU A 123 13.51 -0.91 11.04
C LEU A 123 14.61 -0.86 12.12
N LEU A 124 14.99 0.35 12.57
CA LEU A 124 16.00 0.54 13.62
C LEU A 124 15.53 0.04 14.99
N ALA A 125 14.22 0.08 15.27
CA ALA A 125 13.63 -0.51 16.47
C ALA A 125 13.56 -2.05 16.42
N GLY A 126 13.88 -2.67 15.27
CA GLY A 126 13.80 -4.11 15.06
C GLY A 126 12.39 -4.62 14.79
N ASP A 127 11.45 -3.76 14.45
CA ASP A 127 10.09 -4.14 14.11
C ASP A 127 10.02 -4.88 12.77
N PHE A 128 9.07 -5.82 12.64
CA PHE A 128 8.81 -6.49 11.38
C PHE A 128 7.97 -5.59 10.47
N CYS A 129 8.62 -4.97 9.48
CA CYS A 129 8.02 -3.98 8.59
C CYS A 129 7.37 -4.65 7.37
N VAL A 130 6.08 -4.36 7.16
CA VAL A 130 5.27 -4.89 6.05
C VAL A 130 4.71 -3.74 5.22
N VAL A 131 4.87 -3.79 3.90
CA VAL A 131 4.15 -2.91 2.96
C VAL A 131 2.91 -3.64 2.45
N LEU A 132 1.73 -3.06 2.71
CA LEU A 132 0.42 -3.64 2.38
C LEU A 132 -0.33 -2.74 1.40
N SER A 133 -0.46 -3.15 0.14
CA SER A 133 -1.01 -2.30 -0.92
C SER A 133 -1.95 -3.04 -1.87
N ALA A 134 -2.89 -2.31 -2.46
CA ALA A 134 -3.71 -2.81 -3.56
C ALA A 134 -2.94 -2.98 -4.87
N SER A 135 -1.73 -2.45 -4.96
CA SER A 135 -0.85 -2.56 -6.14
C SER A 135 -0.44 -4.01 -6.43
N PRO A 136 0.00 -4.31 -7.66
CA PRO A 136 0.50 -5.63 -8.02
C PRO A 136 1.62 -6.10 -7.09
N GLN A 137 1.62 -7.39 -6.75
CA GLN A 137 2.56 -7.99 -5.80
C GLN A 137 4.02 -7.73 -6.18
N GLU A 138 4.38 -7.86 -7.47
CA GLU A 138 5.72 -7.64 -7.99
C GLU A 138 6.23 -6.20 -7.76
N LEU A 139 5.33 -5.22 -7.85
CA LEU A 139 5.66 -3.82 -7.56
C LEU A 139 5.85 -3.60 -6.05
N VAL A 140 4.99 -4.20 -5.23
CA VAL A 140 5.09 -4.11 -3.77
C VAL A 140 6.37 -4.77 -3.28
N ASP A 141 6.73 -5.95 -3.81
CA ASP A 141 7.97 -6.66 -3.47
C ASP A 141 9.22 -5.83 -3.86
N SER A 142 9.16 -5.14 -4.98
CA SER A 142 10.25 -4.25 -5.43
C SER A 142 10.42 -3.04 -4.50
N VAL A 143 9.33 -2.45 -4.05
CA VAL A 143 9.34 -1.37 -3.06
C VAL A 143 9.91 -1.88 -1.73
N VAL A 144 9.48 -3.04 -1.26
CA VAL A 144 9.99 -3.69 -0.04
C VAL A 144 11.49 -3.91 -0.10
N HIS A 145 11.98 -4.46 -1.22
CA HIS A 145 13.40 -4.67 -1.42
C HIS A 145 14.20 -3.36 -1.37
N ALA A 146 13.73 -2.32 -2.06
CA ALA A 146 14.40 -1.02 -2.10
C ALA A 146 14.33 -0.26 -0.76
N LEU A 147 13.28 -0.48 0.04
CA LEU A 147 13.13 0.07 1.39
C LEU A 147 13.99 -0.63 2.44
N GLY A 148 14.36 -1.90 2.20
CA GLY A 148 14.90 -2.78 3.23
C GLY A 148 13.84 -3.27 4.23
N ALA A 149 12.55 -3.21 3.86
CA ALA A 149 11.46 -3.77 4.65
C ALA A 149 11.41 -5.30 4.53
N HIS A 150 10.59 -5.98 5.35
CA HIS A 150 10.66 -7.41 5.51
C HIS A 150 9.70 -8.18 4.60
N ARG A 151 8.50 -7.63 4.34
CA ARG A 151 7.46 -8.33 3.58
C ARG A 151 6.61 -7.39 2.75
N GLY A 152 6.29 -7.77 1.52
CA GLY A 152 5.29 -7.17 0.66
C GLY A 152 4.00 -7.99 0.64
N VAL A 153 2.87 -7.32 0.78
CA VAL A 153 1.54 -7.92 0.62
C VAL A 153 0.76 -7.07 -0.38
N GLY A 154 0.69 -7.56 -1.60
CA GLY A 154 0.04 -6.89 -2.73
C GLY A 154 -1.10 -7.70 -3.32
N THR A 155 -1.61 -7.25 -4.44
CA THR A 155 -2.55 -8.02 -5.25
C THR A 155 -1.77 -9.00 -6.13
N ARG A 156 -2.03 -10.30 -5.99
CA ARG A 156 -1.37 -11.33 -6.81
C ARG A 156 -2.19 -11.64 -8.04
N ALA A 157 -1.54 -11.61 -9.20
CA ALA A 157 -2.08 -12.17 -10.43
C ALA A 157 -1.82 -13.68 -10.48
N GLN A 158 -2.75 -14.44 -11.04
CA GLN A 158 -2.54 -15.86 -11.32
C GLN A 158 -1.66 -16.02 -12.55
N ILE A 159 -0.62 -16.85 -12.41
CA ILE A 159 0.37 -17.12 -13.45
C ILE A 159 0.32 -18.63 -13.76
N VAL A 160 0.19 -18.97 -15.04
CA VAL A 160 0.27 -20.35 -15.54
C VAL A 160 1.30 -20.36 -16.67
N GLU A 161 2.26 -21.27 -16.60
CA GLU A 161 3.35 -21.41 -17.60
C GLU A 161 4.06 -20.09 -17.92
N GLY A 162 4.29 -19.24 -16.88
CA GLY A 162 4.96 -17.96 -17.02
C GLY A 162 4.10 -16.85 -17.65
N ARG A 163 2.80 -17.07 -17.85
CA ARG A 163 1.87 -16.12 -18.43
C ARG A 163 0.73 -15.76 -17.46
N LEU A 164 0.30 -14.51 -17.53
CA LEU A 164 -0.82 -14.02 -16.76
C LEU A 164 -2.15 -14.59 -17.33
N THR A 165 -3.00 -15.13 -16.45
CA THR A 165 -4.30 -15.68 -16.84
C THR A 165 -5.40 -14.61 -16.90
N GLY A 166 -5.17 -13.43 -16.30
CA GLY A 166 -6.21 -12.42 -16.07
C GLY A 166 -7.02 -12.64 -14.80
N LEU A 167 -6.76 -13.71 -14.07
CA LEU A 167 -7.37 -13.98 -12.76
C LEU A 167 -6.44 -13.55 -11.64
N LEU A 168 -7.00 -13.45 -10.44
CA LEU A 168 -6.21 -13.21 -9.22
C LEU A 168 -5.91 -14.54 -8.51
N ASP A 169 -4.75 -14.59 -7.89
CA ASP A 169 -4.38 -15.62 -6.94
C ASP A 169 -4.73 -15.13 -5.52
N GLY A 170 -5.93 -15.51 -5.06
CA GLY A 170 -6.51 -15.06 -3.81
C GLY A 170 -7.27 -13.72 -3.88
N PRO A 171 -7.65 -13.14 -2.74
CA PRO A 171 -8.46 -11.94 -2.69
C PRO A 171 -7.74 -10.72 -3.25
N PHE A 172 -8.48 -9.76 -3.81
CA PHE A 172 -7.96 -8.44 -4.17
C PHE A 172 -7.53 -7.70 -2.90
N CYS A 173 -6.29 -7.17 -2.86
CA CYS A 173 -5.71 -6.53 -1.69
C CYS A 173 -6.31 -5.12 -1.45
N TYR A 174 -7.61 -5.05 -1.22
CA TYR A 174 -8.38 -3.83 -1.03
C TYR A 174 -9.50 -4.03 0.00
N GLY A 175 -9.73 -3.05 0.87
CA GLY A 175 -10.76 -3.16 1.91
C GLY A 175 -10.52 -4.38 2.82
N GLU A 176 -11.54 -5.19 3.03
CA GLU A 176 -11.44 -6.44 3.81
C GLU A 176 -10.39 -7.39 3.24
N GLY A 177 -10.19 -7.41 1.92
CA GLY A 177 -9.17 -8.24 1.28
C GLY A 177 -7.73 -7.89 1.70
N LYS A 178 -7.44 -6.65 2.14
CA LYS A 178 -6.14 -6.30 2.74
C LYS A 178 -5.92 -7.08 4.02
N LEU A 179 -6.90 -7.10 4.91
CA LEU A 179 -6.80 -7.79 6.19
C LEU A 179 -6.73 -9.31 6.01
N GLU A 180 -7.52 -9.84 5.08
CA GLU A 180 -7.51 -11.27 4.74
C GLU A 180 -6.15 -11.70 4.20
N ARG A 181 -5.59 -10.98 3.22
CA ARG A 181 -4.26 -11.27 2.67
C ARG A 181 -3.15 -11.15 3.72
N LEU A 182 -3.21 -10.11 4.54
CA LEU A 182 -2.23 -9.92 5.62
C LEU A 182 -2.20 -11.14 6.55
N ARG A 183 -3.38 -11.64 6.95
CA ARG A 183 -3.51 -12.84 7.79
C ARG A 183 -3.03 -14.11 7.07
N THR A 184 -3.32 -14.24 5.79
CA THR A 184 -2.86 -15.39 4.99
C THR A 184 -1.34 -15.39 4.86
N GLU A 185 -0.71 -14.22 4.65
CA GLU A 185 0.75 -14.10 4.43
C GLU A 185 1.57 -14.21 5.72
N LEU A 186 1.03 -13.70 6.83
CA LEU A 186 1.76 -13.64 8.10
C LEU A 186 1.31 -14.70 9.11
N GLY A 187 0.20 -15.40 8.86
CA GLY A 187 -0.37 -16.36 9.81
C GLY A 187 -1.02 -15.67 11.01
N ALA A 188 -1.03 -16.36 12.15
CA ALA A 188 -1.61 -15.87 13.41
C ALA A 188 -0.68 -14.87 14.12
N VAL A 189 -0.43 -13.71 13.51
CA VAL A 189 0.35 -12.64 14.13
C VAL A 189 -0.58 -11.79 15.01
N PRO A 190 -0.20 -11.46 16.27
CA PRO A 190 -0.99 -10.57 17.12
C PRO A 190 -1.03 -9.16 16.51
N LEU A 191 -2.24 -8.71 16.14
CA LEU A 191 -2.46 -7.38 15.59
C LEU A 191 -2.72 -6.33 16.69
N ASP A 192 -3.08 -6.73 17.87
CA ASP A 192 -3.35 -5.87 19.03
C ASP A 192 -2.12 -5.10 19.54
N THR A 193 -0.91 -5.55 19.17
CA THR A 193 0.35 -4.85 19.43
C THR A 193 0.96 -4.23 18.16
N ALA A 194 0.32 -4.41 17.02
CA ALA A 194 0.84 -3.95 15.72
C ALA A 194 0.56 -2.45 15.47
N TRP A 195 1.41 -1.84 14.68
CA TRP A 195 1.24 -0.50 14.10
C TRP A 195 0.67 -0.61 12.70
N ALA A 196 -0.23 0.31 12.32
CA ALA A 196 -0.65 0.45 10.93
C ALA A 196 -0.72 1.91 10.53
N TYR A 197 -0.19 2.22 9.35
CA TYR A 197 -0.12 3.55 8.75
C TYR A 197 -0.85 3.55 7.43
N ALA A 198 -1.89 4.39 7.28
CA ALA A 198 -2.70 4.42 6.05
C ALA A 198 -3.46 5.73 5.88
N ASP A 199 -3.89 6.02 4.62
CA ASP A 199 -4.49 7.29 4.21
C ASP A 199 -5.99 7.23 3.91
N SER A 200 -6.55 6.05 3.65
CA SER A 200 -7.85 5.93 3.00
C SER A 200 -8.83 4.95 3.66
N MET A 201 -10.10 5.06 3.27
CA MET A 201 -11.17 4.17 3.75
C MET A 201 -10.96 2.69 3.39
N SER A 202 -10.17 2.39 2.36
CA SER A 202 -9.83 1.01 2.00
C SER A 202 -8.99 0.31 3.08
N ASP A 203 -8.35 1.08 3.95
CA ASP A 203 -7.47 0.61 5.00
C ASP A 203 -8.16 0.49 6.35
N LEU A 204 -9.41 0.94 6.43
CA LEU A 204 -10.19 0.92 7.67
C LEU A 204 -10.24 -0.47 8.35
N PRO A 205 -10.40 -1.59 7.61
CA PRO A 205 -10.37 -2.91 8.25
C PRO A 205 -9.04 -3.22 8.95
N VAL A 206 -7.91 -2.83 8.36
CA VAL A 206 -6.58 -3.01 8.95
C VAL A 206 -6.37 -2.08 10.14
N LEU A 207 -6.67 -0.77 9.95
CA LEU A 207 -6.57 0.23 11.02
C LEU A 207 -7.44 -0.11 12.24
N ALA A 208 -8.61 -0.74 12.02
CA ALA A 208 -9.50 -1.14 13.09
C ALA A 208 -9.06 -2.44 13.81
N ALA A 209 -8.19 -3.23 13.19
CA ALA A 209 -7.72 -4.51 13.71
C ALA A 209 -6.43 -4.40 14.51
N VAL A 210 -5.67 -3.30 14.38
CA VAL A 210 -4.38 -3.11 15.05
C VAL A 210 -4.52 -2.33 16.36
N GLY A 211 -3.53 -2.51 17.25
CA GLY A 211 -3.48 -1.76 18.51
C GLY A 211 -3.06 -0.30 18.33
N TRP A 212 -2.23 0.00 17.33
CA TRP A 212 -1.68 1.34 17.07
C TRP A 212 -2.01 1.84 15.66
N PRO A 213 -3.27 2.24 15.40
CA PRO A 213 -3.67 2.81 14.13
C PRO A 213 -3.20 4.27 14.02
N ILE A 214 -2.44 4.58 12.98
CA ILE A 214 -1.96 5.92 12.64
C ILE A 214 -2.47 6.30 11.26
N VAL A 215 -3.18 7.39 11.16
CA VAL A 215 -3.74 7.84 9.90
C VAL A 215 -2.80 8.87 9.26
N VAL A 216 -2.40 8.62 8.01
CA VAL A 216 -1.42 9.45 7.29
C VAL A 216 -2.11 10.16 6.13
N ASN A 217 -1.96 11.48 6.01
CA ASN A 217 -2.53 12.29 4.92
C ASN A 217 -3.99 11.92 4.56
N PRO A 218 -4.91 11.77 5.54
CA PRO A 218 -6.21 11.13 5.35
C PRO A 218 -7.10 11.82 4.35
N ASP A 219 -7.89 11.03 3.63
CA ASP A 219 -9.06 11.55 2.96
C ASP A 219 -10.11 12.08 3.97
N ARG A 220 -11.09 12.89 3.47
CA ARG A 220 -12.10 13.50 4.34
C ARG A 220 -12.96 12.51 5.13
N ARG A 221 -13.13 11.27 4.62
CA ARG A 221 -13.96 10.24 5.26
C ARG A 221 -13.17 9.58 6.38
N LEU A 222 -11.94 9.15 6.11
CA LEU A 222 -11.06 8.56 7.12
C LEU A 222 -10.71 9.59 8.21
N GLN A 223 -10.52 10.87 7.87
CA GLN A 223 -10.26 11.92 8.84
C GLN A 223 -11.40 12.08 9.86
N ARG A 224 -12.68 11.94 9.43
CA ARG A 224 -13.82 11.96 10.37
C ARG A 224 -13.82 10.78 11.32
N ILE A 225 -13.49 9.58 10.82
CA ILE A 225 -13.39 8.36 11.64
C ILE A 225 -12.22 8.47 12.61
N ALA A 226 -11.05 8.92 12.15
CA ALA A 226 -9.87 9.12 12.99
C ALA A 226 -10.20 10.06 14.18
N ARG A 227 -10.89 11.19 13.91
CA ARG A 227 -11.34 12.10 14.97
C ARG A 227 -12.32 11.46 15.95
N ALA A 228 -13.30 10.71 15.44
CA ALA A 228 -14.29 10.04 16.29
C ALA A 228 -13.69 8.94 17.16
N ARG A 229 -12.66 8.25 16.64
CA ARG A 229 -11.95 7.17 17.34
C ARG A 229 -10.68 7.65 18.07
N GLN A 230 -10.38 8.95 18.03
CA GLN A 230 -9.18 9.55 18.62
C GLN A 230 -7.87 8.94 18.08
N TRP A 231 -7.89 8.48 16.84
CA TRP A 231 -6.69 7.98 16.18
C TRP A 231 -5.73 9.12 15.82
N PRO A 232 -4.42 8.95 16.05
CA PRO A 232 -3.42 9.92 15.64
C PRO A 232 -3.43 10.17 14.14
N VAL A 233 -3.17 11.43 13.75
CA VAL A 233 -3.11 11.85 12.34
C VAL A 233 -1.75 12.49 12.09
N LEU A 234 -1.03 11.98 11.08
CA LEU A 234 0.19 12.53 10.53
C LEU A 234 -0.09 13.20 9.18
N ASN A 235 0.61 14.30 8.90
CA ASN A 235 0.58 14.95 7.59
C ASN A 235 2.02 15.30 7.20
N PHE A 236 2.46 14.83 6.02
CA PHE A 236 3.76 15.13 5.44
C PHE A 236 3.76 14.98 3.91
#